data_96c8266718539cf649f1e4da404e15c2
#
_entry.id   96c8266718539cf649f1e4da404e15c2
#
_cell.length_a   1.000
_cell.length_b   1.000
_cell.length_c   1.000
_cell.angle_alpha   90.00
_cell.angle_beta   90.00
_cell.angle_gamma   90.00
#
_symmetry.space_group_name_H-M   'P 1'
#
loop_
_entity.id
_entity.type
_entity.pdbx_description
1 polymer ?
#
loop_
_entity_poly.entity_id
_entity_poly.type
_entity_poly.pdbx_seq_one_letter_code
_entity_poly.pdbx_strand_id
1 'polypeptide(L)'
;MKRKLVIGSVVAVVLALGAARAVRSQSTQDPLDPLKIAPDTHKLALENAFVRVLDVHVPPGRTEPRHRHPHGLSVYFTDWDVRVTREGAQPEVRQRKAGTFQWSEAIVHTIENVGKTEGHVLRIELKF
;
A
#
# COMPACT_ATOMS: atom_id res chain seq x y z
N MET A 1 -20.35 15.62 -75.29
CA MET A 1 -19.40 15.93 -74.20
C MET A 1 -19.78 15.15 -72.95
N LYS A 2 -19.03 14.11 -72.62
CA LYS A 2 -19.29 13.28 -71.44
C LYS A 2 -18.38 13.78 -70.32
N ARG A 3 -18.94 14.38 -69.26
CA ARG A 3 -18.19 14.78 -68.06
C ARG A 3 -18.00 13.55 -67.19
N LYS A 4 -16.76 13.14 -66.98
CA LYS A 4 -16.39 12.11 -66.01
C LYS A 4 -16.37 12.72 -64.61
N LEU A 5 -17.21 12.21 -63.70
CA LEU A 5 -17.21 12.54 -62.30
C LEU A 5 -16.14 11.70 -61.63
N VAL A 6 -15.12 12.35 -61.10
CA VAL A 6 -14.08 11.69 -60.28
C VAL A 6 -14.54 11.79 -58.82
N ILE A 7 -14.91 10.61 -58.27
CA ILE A 7 -15.26 10.46 -56.88
C ILE A 7 -13.93 10.22 -56.11
N GLY A 8 -13.44 11.25 -55.44
CA GLY A 8 -12.30 11.12 -54.56
C GLY A 8 -12.73 10.49 -53.23
N SER A 9 -12.24 9.28 -52.98
CA SER A 9 -12.42 8.62 -51.68
C SER A 9 -11.52 9.28 -50.64
N VAL A 10 -12.13 9.97 -49.68
CA VAL A 10 -11.43 10.46 -48.48
C VAL A 10 -11.36 9.32 -47.47
N VAL A 11 -10.18 8.74 -47.33
CA VAL A 11 -9.91 7.77 -46.25
C VAL A 11 -9.65 8.58 -44.99
N ALA A 12 -10.62 8.58 -44.08
CA ALA A 12 -10.42 9.15 -42.72
C ALA A 12 -9.65 8.15 -41.87
N VAL A 13 -8.38 8.42 -41.63
CA VAL A 13 -7.56 7.68 -40.67
C VAL A 13 -7.93 8.16 -39.26
N VAL A 14 -8.73 7.37 -38.54
CA VAL A 14 -9.00 7.61 -37.11
C VAL A 14 -7.80 7.13 -36.32
N LEU A 15 -6.92 8.06 -35.93
CA LEU A 15 -5.89 7.82 -34.93
C LEU A 15 -6.54 7.68 -33.56
N ALA A 16 -6.75 6.44 -33.11
CA ALA A 16 -7.11 6.16 -31.72
C ALA A 16 -5.91 6.45 -30.84
N LEU A 17 -5.84 7.63 -30.26
CA LEU A 17 -4.94 7.97 -29.16
C LEU A 17 -5.37 7.16 -27.94
N GLY A 18 -4.77 6.00 -27.74
CA GLY A 18 -4.87 5.24 -26.51
C GLY A 18 -4.27 6.05 -25.38
N ALA A 19 -5.11 6.71 -24.58
CA ALA A 19 -4.70 7.34 -23.35
C ALA A 19 -4.25 6.23 -22.39
N ALA A 20 -2.96 5.97 -22.33
CA ALA A 20 -2.37 5.18 -21.26
C ALA A 20 -2.67 5.93 -19.96
N ARG A 21 -3.69 5.49 -19.21
CA ARG A 21 -3.92 5.96 -17.85
C ARG A 21 -2.69 5.55 -17.04
N ALA A 22 -1.81 6.49 -16.78
CA ALA A 22 -0.80 6.33 -15.77
C ALA A 22 -1.52 6.01 -14.46
N VAL A 23 -1.38 4.78 -13.98
CA VAL A 23 -1.81 4.41 -12.63
C VAL A 23 -0.91 5.20 -11.69
N ARG A 24 -1.35 6.39 -11.31
CA ARG A 24 -0.67 7.20 -10.31
C ARG A 24 -0.68 6.38 -9.02
N SER A 25 0.47 6.02 -8.55
CA SER A 25 0.64 5.48 -7.20
C SER A 25 -0.05 6.42 -6.21
N GLN A 26 -1.18 6.01 -5.64
CA GLN A 26 -1.93 6.82 -4.68
C GLN A 26 -1.13 7.04 -3.39
N SER A 27 -0.08 6.26 -3.16
CA SER A 27 0.71 6.27 -1.94
C SER A 27 1.49 7.56 -1.69
N THR A 28 1.92 8.28 -2.73
CA THR A 28 2.78 9.46 -2.56
C THR A 28 2.04 10.72 -2.11
N GLN A 29 0.71 10.73 -2.11
CA GLN A 29 -0.11 11.89 -1.73
C GLN A 29 -0.88 11.69 -0.42
N ASP A 30 -0.93 10.47 0.15
CA ASP A 30 -1.61 10.23 1.42
C ASP A 30 -0.81 10.86 2.57
N PRO A 31 -1.41 11.79 3.35
CA PRO A 31 -0.76 12.38 4.52
C PRO A 31 -0.53 11.35 5.65
N LEU A 32 -1.23 10.22 5.63
CA LEU A 32 -1.08 9.12 6.58
C LEU A 32 -0.22 7.97 6.07
N ASP A 33 0.51 8.15 4.97
CA ASP A 33 1.43 7.14 4.44
C ASP A 33 2.52 6.80 5.48
N PRO A 34 2.67 5.53 5.88
CA PRO A 34 3.65 5.12 6.88
C PRO A 34 5.10 5.46 6.49
N LEU A 35 5.44 5.50 5.21
CA LEU A 35 6.78 5.93 4.76
C LEU A 35 7.07 7.41 5.07
N LYS A 36 6.03 8.23 5.28
CA LYS A 36 6.16 9.64 5.69
C LYS A 36 6.03 9.82 7.20
N ILE A 37 5.09 9.09 7.80
CA ILE A 37 4.73 9.24 9.22
C ILE A 37 5.73 8.53 10.12
N ALA A 38 6.21 7.35 9.74
CA ALA A 38 7.10 6.51 10.53
C ALA A 38 8.27 5.97 9.67
N PRO A 39 9.08 6.85 9.05
CA PRO A 39 10.14 6.45 8.13
C PRO A 39 11.31 5.72 8.81
N ASP A 40 11.40 5.79 10.12
CA ASP A 40 12.38 5.06 10.93
C ASP A 40 12.03 3.58 11.09
N THR A 41 10.74 3.23 11.08
CA THR A 41 10.26 1.86 11.23
C THR A 41 9.82 1.23 9.91
N HIS A 42 9.37 2.01 8.93
CA HIS A 42 8.89 1.53 7.64
C HIS A 42 9.90 1.82 6.51
N LYS A 43 10.28 0.78 5.77
CA LYS A 43 11.13 0.92 4.58
C LYS A 43 10.43 0.31 3.37
N LEU A 44 10.55 0.97 2.23
CA LEU A 44 10.07 0.41 0.98
C LEU A 44 10.99 -0.73 0.54
N ALA A 45 10.48 -1.96 0.50
CA ALA A 45 11.23 -3.13 0.06
C ALA A 45 10.98 -3.42 -1.43
N LEU A 46 9.75 -3.26 -1.91
CA LEU A 46 9.38 -3.48 -3.31
C LEU A 46 8.14 -2.66 -3.65
N GLU A 47 8.08 -2.14 -4.86
CA GLU A 47 6.88 -1.52 -5.41
C GLU A 47 6.75 -1.80 -6.91
N ASN A 48 5.54 -2.16 -7.35
CA ASN A 48 5.18 -2.31 -8.76
C ASN A 48 3.73 -1.86 -8.99
N ALA A 49 3.16 -2.17 -10.16
CA ALA A 49 1.79 -1.79 -10.50
C ALA A 49 0.71 -2.46 -9.60
N PHE A 50 1.04 -3.59 -8.95
CA PHE A 50 0.08 -4.42 -8.23
C PHE A 50 0.22 -4.34 -6.71
N VAL A 51 1.45 -4.21 -6.22
CA VAL A 51 1.75 -4.27 -4.80
C VAL A 51 2.79 -3.22 -4.39
N ARG A 52 2.72 -2.84 -3.12
CA ARG A 52 3.77 -2.16 -2.38
C ARG A 52 4.11 -3.02 -1.17
N VAL A 53 5.38 -3.36 -0.98
CA VAL A 53 5.87 -4.16 0.14
C VAL A 53 6.71 -3.27 1.04
N LEU A 54 6.32 -3.17 2.30
CA LEU A 54 7.03 -2.45 3.33
C LEU A 54 7.72 -3.44 4.27
N ASP A 55 9.01 -3.25 4.48
CA ASP A 55 9.78 -3.92 5.51
C ASP A 55 9.69 -3.08 6.79
N VAL A 56 9.10 -3.65 7.83
CA VAL A 56 8.70 -2.93 9.04
C VAL A 56 9.41 -3.50 10.26
N HIS A 57 10.15 -2.64 10.96
CA HIS A 57 10.87 -2.97 12.19
C HIS A 57 10.43 -2.05 13.31
N VAL A 58 9.78 -2.61 14.32
CA VAL A 58 9.24 -1.87 15.47
C VAL A 58 9.98 -2.29 16.75
N PRO A 59 10.99 -1.51 17.20
CA PRO A 59 11.72 -1.82 18.41
C PRO A 59 10.82 -1.88 19.66
N PRO A 60 11.22 -2.60 20.72
CA PRO A 60 10.51 -2.59 22.00
C PRO A 60 10.27 -1.17 22.54
N GLY A 61 9.05 -0.88 22.99
CA GLY A 61 8.65 0.43 23.50
C GLY A 61 8.39 1.48 22.43
N ARG A 62 8.63 1.19 21.15
CA ARG A 62 8.34 2.13 20.05
C ARG A 62 6.83 2.24 19.83
N THR A 63 6.33 3.49 19.79
CA THR A 63 5.00 3.82 19.33
C THR A 63 5.10 4.45 17.95
N GLU A 64 4.39 3.88 16.98
CA GLU A 64 4.22 4.46 15.65
C GLU A 64 3.00 5.38 15.66
N PRO A 65 3.12 6.62 15.17
CA PRO A 65 2.00 7.53 15.07
C PRO A 65 0.89 6.97 14.18
N ARG A 66 -0.29 7.57 14.26
CA ARG A 66 -1.44 7.23 13.42
C ARG A 66 -1.07 7.25 11.96
N HIS A 67 -1.21 6.11 11.27
CA HIS A 67 -0.92 5.93 9.86
C HIS A 67 -1.94 5.01 9.19
N ARG A 68 -1.90 4.92 7.87
CA ARG A 68 -2.86 4.17 7.07
C ARG A 68 -2.17 3.11 6.24
N HIS A 69 -2.82 1.94 6.16
CA HIS A 69 -2.52 0.93 5.15
C HIS A 69 -3.76 0.62 4.31
N PRO A 70 -3.63 0.40 3.00
CA PRO A 70 -4.68 -0.23 2.21
C PRO A 70 -4.85 -1.69 2.63
N HIS A 71 -5.85 -2.38 2.08
CA HIS A 71 -6.00 -3.82 2.33
C HIS A 71 -4.76 -4.60 1.86
N GLY A 72 -4.51 -5.73 2.51
CA GLY A 72 -3.32 -6.51 2.21
C GLY A 72 -2.97 -7.54 3.28
N LEU A 73 -1.75 -8.04 3.17
CA LEU A 73 -1.23 -9.13 3.99
C LEU A 73 -0.07 -8.64 4.86
N SER A 74 -0.05 -9.06 6.12
CA SER A 74 1.12 -8.92 6.99
C SER A 74 1.72 -10.30 7.25
N VAL A 75 3.03 -10.43 7.06
CA VAL A 75 3.81 -11.64 7.34
C VAL A 75 4.75 -11.34 8.49
N TYR A 76 4.72 -12.15 9.56
CA TYR A 76 5.48 -11.91 10.78
C TYR A 76 6.73 -12.78 10.81
N PHE A 77 7.89 -12.16 11.07
CA PHE A 77 9.19 -12.84 11.16
C PHE A 77 9.66 -13.06 12.60
N THR A 78 9.06 -12.35 13.55
CA THR A 78 9.40 -12.45 14.97
C THR A 78 8.14 -12.65 15.81
N ASP A 79 8.33 -13.26 16.99
CA ASP A 79 7.33 -13.25 18.07
C ASP A 79 7.38 -11.90 18.77
N TRP A 80 6.27 -11.17 18.84
CA TRP A 80 6.21 -9.89 19.54
C TRP A 80 4.80 -9.55 20.01
N ASP A 81 4.72 -8.68 21.00
CA ASP A 81 3.47 -8.20 21.57
C ASP A 81 3.20 -6.77 21.09
N VAL A 82 2.05 -6.57 20.47
CA VAL A 82 1.68 -5.29 19.87
C VAL A 82 0.36 -4.78 20.43
N ARG A 83 0.35 -3.53 20.85
CA ARG A 83 -0.90 -2.79 21.09
C ARG A 83 -1.29 -2.09 19.79
N VAL A 84 -2.49 -2.44 19.31
CA VAL A 84 -3.08 -1.84 18.11
C VAL A 84 -4.26 -0.98 18.54
N THR A 85 -4.25 0.29 18.14
CA THR A 85 -5.38 1.20 18.33
C THR A 85 -5.90 1.58 16.95
N ARG A 86 -7.04 1.02 16.55
CA ARG A 86 -7.70 1.38 15.30
C ARG A 86 -8.51 2.65 15.47
N GLU A 87 -8.66 3.40 14.39
CA GLU A 87 -9.52 4.58 14.39
C GLU A 87 -10.93 4.24 14.86
N GLY A 88 -11.44 4.97 15.86
CA GLY A 88 -12.76 4.76 16.44
C GLY A 88 -12.93 3.53 17.33
N ALA A 89 -11.85 2.82 17.67
CA ALA A 89 -11.90 1.61 18.50
C ALA A 89 -11.02 1.72 19.75
N GLN A 90 -11.28 0.85 20.72
CA GLN A 90 -10.43 0.72 21.89
C GLN A 90 -9.11 0.00 21.55
N PRO A 91 -8.02 0.31 22.27
CA PRO A 91 -6.76 -0.41 22.11
C PRO A 91 -6.90 -1.90 22.40
N GLU A 92 -6.24 -2.72 21.58
CA GLU A 92 -6.14 -4.17 21.78
C GLU A 92 -4.67 -4.59 21.82
N VAL A 93 -4.29 -5.44 22.78
CA VAL A 93 -2.99 -6.10 22.78
C VAL A 93 -3.10 -7.45 22.08
N ARG A 94 -2.21 -7.71 21.13
CA ARG A 94 -2.16 -8.94 20.35
C ARG A 94 -0.77 -9.52 20.34
N GLN A 95 -0.67 -10.82 20.50
CA GLN A 95 0.57 -11.56 20.27
C GLN A 95 0.68 -11.92 18.79
N ARG A 96 1.83 -11.66 18.20
CA ARG A 96 2.18 -12.07 16.85
C ARG A 96 3.21 -13.18 16.93
N LYS A 97 3.07 -14.18 16.08
CA LYS A 97 3.95 -15.34 16.04
C LYS A 97 4.74 -15.37 14.74
N ALA A 98 6.04 -15.60 14.85
CA ALA A 98 6.90 -15.80 13.69
C ALA A 98 6.37 -16.90 12.77
N GLY A 99 6.49 -16.70 11.47
CA GLY A 99 6.01 -17.63 10.45
C GLY A 99 4.49 -17.59 10.21
N THR A 100 3.76 -16.71 10.90
CA THR A 100 2.32 -16.52 10.64
C THR A 100 2.06 -15.32 9.74
N PHE A 101 0.85 -15.24 9.21
CA PHE A 101 0.40 -14.12 8.38
C PHE A 101 -1.05 -13.76 8.72
N GLN A 102 -1.43 -12.53 8.38
CA GLN A 102 -2.78 -12.02 8.60
C GLN A 102 -3.20 -11.11 7.44
N TRP A 103 -4.39 -11.37 6.91
CA TRP A 103 -5.09 -10.42 6.06
C TRP A 103 -5.67 -9.27 6.88
N SER A 104 -5.68 -8.08 6.33
CA SER A 104 -6.44 -6.95 6.86
C SER A 104 -7.06 -6.14 5.74
N GLU A 105 -8.27 -5.66 5.98
CA GLU A 105 -8.88 -4.61 5.19
C GLU A 105 -8.10 -3.29 5.37
N ALA A 106 -8.45 -2.27 4.59
CA ALA A 106 -7.86 -0.96 4.75
C ALA A 106 -8.03 -0.48 6.21
N ILE A 107 -6.96 0.02 6.80
CA ILE A 107 -6.91 0.35 8.23
C ILE A 107 -6.19 1.66 8.48
N VAL A 108 -6.71 2.43 9.43
CA VAL A 108 -6.02 3.55 10.07
C VAL A 108 -5.80 3.18 11.52
N HIS A 109 -4.56 3.20 11.97
CA HIS A 109 -4.21 2.76 13.31
C HIS A 109 -2.94 3.43 13.87
N THR A 110 -2.76 3.26 15.16
CA THR A 110 -1.51 3.48 15.92
C THR A 110 -1.01 2.11 16.36
N ILE A 111 0.29 1.90 16.35
CA ILE A 111 0.96 0.67 16.79
C ILE A 111 1.93 1.00 17.92
N GLU A 112 1.96 0.16 18.94
CA GLU A 112 2.96 0.22 19.99
C GLU A 112 3.52 -1.19 20.27
N ASN A 113 4.82 -1.35 20.23
CA ASN A 113 5.46 -2.59 20.67
C ASN A 113 5.51 -2.59 22.21
N VAL A 114 4.66 -3.37 22.83
CA VAL A 114 4.56 -3.52 24.28
C VAL A 114 5.34 -4.72 24.83
N GLY A 115 6.00 -5.45 23.93
CA GLY A 115 6.84 -6.60 24.27
C GLY A 115 8.32 -6.25 24.45
N LYS A 116 9.14 -7.28 24.48
CA LYS A 116 10.61 -7.20 24.65
C LYS A 116 11.40 -7.54 23.40
N THR A 117 10.71 -8.03 22.37
CA THR A 117 11.29 -8.45 21.09
C THR A 117 10.91 -7.43 20.04
N GLU A 118 11.83 -7.11 19.12
CA GLU A 118 11.52 -6.29 17.95
C GLU A 118 10.44 -6.95 17.11
N GLY A 119 9.42 -6.20 16.73
CA GLY A 119 8.46 -6.63 15.73
C GLY A 119 9.06 -6.49 14.34
N HIS A 120 9.26 -7.60 13.62
CA HIS A 120 9.67 -7.60 12.22
C HIS A 120 8.54 -8.16 11.35
N VAL A 121 8.07 -7.35 10.41
CA VAL A 121 6.88 -7.62 9.61
C VAL A 121 7.13 -7.21 8.15
N LEU A 122 6.75 -8.03 7.18
CA LEU A 122 6.50 -7.56 5.84
C LEU A 122 5.02 -7.20 5.71
N ARG A 123 4.75 -5.94 5.39
CA ARG A 123 3.42 -5.47 5.03
C ARG A 123 3.29 -5.42 3.51
N ILE A 124 2.47 -6.29 2.95
CA ILE A 124 2.18 -6.37 1.51
C ILE A 124 0.85 -5.64 1.27
N GLU A 125 0.92 -4.48 0.65
CA GLU A 125 -0.23 -3.64 0.33
C GLU A 125 -0.65 -3.86 -1.12
N LEU A 126 -1.94 -4.10 -1.33
CA LEU A 126 -2.50 -4.29 -2.67
C LEU A 126 -2.97 -2.95 -3.24
N LYS A 127 -2.79 -2.76 -4.55
CA LYS A 127 -3.09 -1.50 -5.25
C LYS A 127 -4.38 -1.52 -6.07
N PHE A 128 -5.23 -2.53 -5.87
CA PHE A 128 -6.50 -2.69 -6.59
C PHE A 128 -7.68 -2.91 -5.65
#